data_b83e832724118d41587160ec67705add
#
_entry.id   b83e832724118d41587160ec67705add
#
_cell.length_a   1.000
_cell.length_b   1.000
_cell.length_c   1.000
_cell.angle_alpha   90.00
_cell.angle_beta   90.00
_cell.angle_gamma   90.00
#
_symmetry.space_group_name_H-M   'P 1'
#
loop_
_entity.id
_entity.type
_entity.pdbx_description
1 polymer ?
#
loop_
_entity_poly.entity_id
_entity_poly.type
_entity_poly.pdbx_seq_one_letter_code
_entity_poly.pdbx_strand_id
1 'polypeptide(L)'
;DYAPSYLSYDEISLGQPLYRIVRVLFRDNYTVHTFNLYNAHSISNFTASYEKIGRNTATFSYSCNTSLGRESKTETLYFTSPTGGTYANGRGVFTFKDCEEPQEWAPESLVGKTIEIAGVTVKCTGERSCTVSSSRLSFKYWSCSYSYSRNSDSSAYMELNYTYGYDSRDGVRREDRMNLSFTSASSGNYTGRSNNQFMPNIKGSFKLY
;
A
#
# COMPACT_ATOMS: atom_id res chain seq x y z
N ASP A 1 18.87 21.50 18.83
CA ASP A 1 17.75 20.58 19.13
C ASP A 1 17.50 19.69 17.93
N TYR A 2 18.05 18.48 17.96
CA TYR A 2 18.00 17.56 16.83
C TYR A 2 16.96 16.46 17.01
N ALA A 3 16.59 16.12 18.25
CA ALA A 3 15.59 15.10 18.48
C ALA A 3 14.18 15.64 18.15
N PRO A 4 13.43 15.07 17.18
CA PRO A 4 12.08 15.48 16.88
C PRO A 4 11.15 15.25 18.08
N SER A 5 10.17 16.13 18.26
CA SER A 5 9.21 16.02 19.36
C SER A 5 8.13 14.96 19.07
N TYR A 6 7.92 14.67 17.79
CA TYR A 6 6.87 13.80 17.27
C TYR A 6 7.37 13.16 15.99
N LEU A 7 7.02 11.90 15.75
CA LEU A 7 7.33 11.17 14.52
C LEU A 7 6.05 11.00 13.69
N SER A 8 6.10 11.45 12.44
CA SER A 8 5.06 11.22 11.44
C SER A 8 5.74 10.97 10.11
N TYR A 9 5.62 9.76 9.58
CA TYR A 9 6.32 9.28 8.39
C TYR A 9 7.84 9.36 8.46
N ASP A 10 8.37 9.25 9.67
CA ASP A 10 9.80 9.25 9.91
C ASP A 10 10.35 7.85 10.02
N GLU A 11 11.55 7.64 9.51
CA GLU A 11 12.25 6.36 9.57
C GLU A 11 13.44 6.42 10.50
N ILE A 12 13.50 5.49 11.45
CA ILE A 12 14.67 5.23 12.27
C ILE A 12 15.29 3.90 11.84
N SER A 13 16.56 3.94 11.49
CA SER A 13 17.35 2.74 11.18
C SER A 13 18.48 2.59 12.19
N LEU A 14 18.45 1.49 12.96
CA LEU A 14 19.49 1.13 13.92
C LEU A 14 20.49 0.19 13.25
N GLY A 15 21.74 0.62 13.09
CA GLY A 15 22.85 -0.20 12.65
C GLY A 15 23.55 -0.87 13.86
N GLN A 16 23.53 -2.20 13.93
CA GLN A 16 24.28 -2.94 14.96
C GLN A 16 25.64 -3.43 14.44
N PRO A 17 26.68 -3.50 15.29
CA PRO A 17 28.03 -3.90 14.86
C PRO A 17 28.15 -5.33 14.33
N LEU A 18 27.13 -6.17 14.44
CA LEU A 18 27.13 -7.57 14.02
C LEU A 18 25.91 -7.92 13.15
N TYR A 19 25.71 -7.19 12.05
CA TYR A 19 24.83 -7.61 10.97
C TYR A 19 23.31 -7.55 11.22
N ARG A 20 22.82 -6.79 12.20
CA ARG A 20 21.38 -6.53 12.36
C ARG A 20 21.08 -5.05 12.08
N ILE A 21 20.35 -4.77 11.02
CA ILE A 21 19.75 -3.47 10.80
C ILE A 21 18.27 -3.60 11.16
N VAL A 22 17.84 -2.86 12.18
CA VAL A 22 16.42 -2.70 12.51
C VAL A 22 15.98 -1.36 11.91
N ARG A 23 15.12 -1.43 10.92
CA ARG A 23 14.56 -0.27 10.25
C ARG A 23 13.09 -0.15 10.62
N VAL A 24 12.70 1.00 11.13
CA VAL A 24 11.36 1.25 11.64
C VAL A 24 10.83 2.53 11.00
N LEU A 25 9.74 2.42 10.28
CA LEU A 25 8.98 3.56 9.77
C LEU A 25 7.82 3.81 10.74
N PHE A 26 7.73 5.01 11.27
CA PHE A 26 6.62 5.47 12.09
C PHE A 26 5.54 6.10 11.22
N ARG A 27 4.30 5.73 11.46
CA ARG A 27 3.11 6.39 10.94
C ARG A 27 2.30 6.86 12.14
N ASP A 28 2.06 8.16 12.25
CA ASP A 28 1.26 8.77 13.33
C ASP A 28 1.65 8.33 14.74
N ASN A 29 2.95 8.22 15.02
CA ASN A 29 3.52 7.75 16.30
C ASN A 29 3.21 6.29 16.70
N TYR A 30 2.31 5.57 16.03
CA TYR A 30 1.83 4.28 16.51
C TYR A 30 1.88 3.14 15.51
N THR A 31 1.99 3.40 14.21
CA THR A 31 1.99 2.35 13.20
C THR A 31 3.40 2.12 12.68
N VAL A 32 3.86 0.90 12.78
CA VAL A 32 5.22 0.53 12.44
C VAL A 32 5.23 -0.48 11.32
N HIS A 33 5.94 -0.14 10.25
CA HIS A 33 6.37 -1.10 9.24
C HIS A 33 7.83 -1.44 9.47
N THR A 34 8.13 -2.72 9.70
CA THR A 34 9.50 -3.19 9.86
C THR A 34 10.06 -3.77 8.60
N PHE A 35 11.31 -3.44 8.33
CA PHE A 35 12.15 -4.14 7.37
C PHE A 35 13.34 -4.73 8.11
N ASN A 36 13.46 -6.04 8.16
CA ASN A 36 14.69 -6.70 8.59
C ASN A 36 15.48 -7.11 7.35
N LEU A 37 16.64 -6.50 7.17
CA LEU A 37 17.50 -6.76 6.01
C LEU A 37 18.43 -7.98 6.18
N TYR A 38 18.46 -8.62 7.36
CA TYR A 38 19.35 -9.75 7.60
C TYR A 38 18.67 -10.93 8.28
N ASN A 39 18.72 -12.07 7.57
CA ASN A 39 18.12 -13.36 7.90
C ASN A 39 16.59 -13.40 7.92
N ALA A 40 16.04 -14.12 6.95
CA ALA A 40 14.64 -14.41 6.70
C ALA A 40 13.91 -15.16 7.84
N HIS A 41 14.08 -14.72 9.07
CA HIS A 41 13.23 -15.15 10.17
C HIS A 41 11.96 -14.29 10.12
N SER A 42 10.82 -14.94 10.00
CA SER A 42 9.53 -14.27 10.08
C SER A 42 9.42 -13.49 11.39
N ILE A 43 9.30 -12.17 11.26
CA ILE A 43 9.01 -11.28 12.39
C ILE A 43 7.51 -11.07 12.39
N SER A 44 6.87 -11.28 13.54
CA SER A 44 5.45 -11.01 13.73
C SER A 44 5.21 -10.17 14.99
N ASN A 45 4.04 -9.55 15.09
CA ASN A 45 3.62 -8.73 16.23
C ASN A 45 4.66 -7.67 16.63
N PHE A 46 5.19 -6.96 15.64
CA PHE A 46 6.13 -5.89 15.89
C PHE A 46 5.41 -4.65 16.42
N THR A 47 5.95 -4.07 17.49
CA THR A 47 5.54 -2.79 18.05
C THR A 47 6.77 -1.93 18.29
N ALA A 48 6.67 -0.62 18.11
CA ALA A 48 7.71 0.30 18.52
C ALA A 48 7.10 1.59 19.07
N SER A 49 7.88 2.29 19.87
CA SER A 49 7.55 3.61 20.39
C SER A 49 8.78 4.50 20.40
N TYR A 50 8.53 5.78 20.28
CA TYR A 50 9.52 6.84 20.35
C TYR A 50 9.04 7.91 21.33
N GLU A 51 9.93 8.36 22.20
CA GLU A 51 9.66 9.45 23.15
C GLU A 51 10.86 10.38 23.24
N LYS A 52 10.66 11.65 22.94
CA LYS A 52 11.69 12.67 23.17
C LYS A 52 11.85 12.92 24.67
N ILE A 53 13.06 12.74 25.19
CA ILE A 53 13.39 12.94 26.61
C ILE A 53 14.32 14.14 26.86
N GLY A 54 14.86 14.75 25.79
CA GLY A 54 15.73 15.90 25.87
C GLY A 54 15.93 16.57 24.53
N ARG A 55 16.73 17.65 24.47
CA ARG A 55 16.97 18.41 23.22
C ARG A 55 17.49 17.54 22.09
N ASN A 56 18.45 16.67 22.41
CA ASN A 56 19.11 15.79 21.44
C ASN A 56 19.00 14.33 21.86
N THR A 57 18.03 13.98 22.71
CA THR A 57 17.88 12.64 23.23
C THR A 57 16.44 12.17 23.15
N ALA A 58 16.27 10.91 22.81
CA ALA A 58 14.98 10.24 22.79
C ALA A 58 15.13 8.79 23.27
N THR A 59 14.05 8.22 23.78
CA THR A 59 13.92 6.80 24.02
C THR A 59 13.25 6.14 22.82
N PHE A 60 13.82 5.05 22.37
CA PHE A 60 13.26 4.18 21.33
C PHE A 60 13.10 2.77 21.86
N SER A 61 11.88 2.26 21.84
CA SER A 61 11.58 0.90 22.29
C SER A 61 10.93 0.10 21.18
N TYR A 62 11.24 -1.19 21.09
CA TYR A 62 10.53 -2.10 20.20
C TYR A 62 10.36 -3.48 20.84
N SER A 63 9.35 -4.22 20.39
CA SER A 63 9.19 -5.64 20.67
C SER A 63 8.64 -6.36 19.45
N CYS A 64 9.05 -7.62 19.27
CA CYS A 64 8.59 -8.48 18.20
C CYS A 64 8.68 -9.96 18.60
N ASN A 65 7.96 -10.82 17.88
CA ASN A 65 8.16 -12.26 17.94
C ASN A 65 9.07 -12.68 16.80
N THR A 66 10.11 -13.45 17.13
CA THR A 66 11.03 -14.06 16.18
C THR A 66 10.92 -15.58 16.24
N SER A 67 11.57 -16.29 15.32
CA SER A 67 11.69 -17.76 15.39
C SER A 67 12.39 -18.27 16.66
N LEU A 68 13.12 -17.40 17.37
CA LEU A 68 13.83 -17.73 18.60
C LEU A 68 13.08 -17.29 19.87
N GLY A 69 11.87 -16.72 19.73
CA GLY A 69 11.06 -16.22 20.81
C GLY A 69 10.79 -14.71 20.73
N ARG A 70 10.24 -14.16 21.81
CA ARG A 70 9.94 -12.72 21.90
C ARG A 70 11.23 -11.94 22.18
N GLU A 71 11.48 -10.93 21.34
CA GLU A 71 12.54 -9.93 21.52
C GLU A 71 11.90 -8.60 21.94
N SER A 72 12.48 -7.94 22.95
CA SER A 72 12.09 -6.61 23.38
C SER A 72 13.33 -5.81 23.74
N LYS A 73 13.40 -4.55 23.28
CA LYS A 73 14.56 -3.69 23.50
C LYS A 73 14.15 -2.24 23.67
N THR A 74 14.86 -1.55 24.56
CA THR A 74 14.76 -0.10 24.76
C THR A 74 16.15 0.50 24.67
N GLU A 75 16.32 1.50 23.83
CA GLU A 75 17.58 2.20 23.61
C GLU A 75 17.39 3.70 23.79
N THR A 76 18.41 4.36 24.33
CA THR A 76 18.48 5.83 24.31
C THR A 76 19.23 6.27 23.07
N LEU A 77 18.58 7.07 22.26
CA LEU A 77 19.12 7.67 21.05
C LEU A 77 19.73 9.04 21.41
N TYR A 78 20.97 9.28 21.00
CA TYR A 78 21.68 10.55 21.13
C TYR A 78 21.87 11.14 19.75
N PHE A 79 21.08 12.12 19.40
CA PHE A 79 21.15 12.82 18.12
C PHE A 79 22.38 13.72 18.07
N THR A 80 23.26 13.47 17.12
CA THR A 80 24.44 14.31 16.83
C THR A 80 24.23 15.20 15.63
N SER A 81 23.16 14.95 14.86
CA SER A 81 22.68 15.70 13.70
C SER A 81 21.17 15.54 13.53
N PRO A 82 20.51 16.33 12.67
CA PRO A 82 19.11 16.10 12.31
C PRO A 82 18.84 14.73 11.67
N THR A 83 19.85 14.09 11.10
CA THR A 83 19.72 12.87 10.32
C THR A 83 20.27 11.61 11.01
N GLY A 84 20.64 11.70 12.30
CA GLY A 84 21.11 10.53 13.04
C GLY A 84 22.00 10.83 14.22
N GLY A 85 22.56 9.77 14.78
CA GLY A 85 23.38 9.85 15.97
C GLY A 85 23.86 8.46 16.44
N THR A 86 24.01 8.34 17.76
CA THR A 86 24.51 7.12 18.42
C THR A 86 23.50 6.58 19.44
N TYR A 87 23.61 5.29 19.76
CA TYR A 87 22.83 4.63 20.81
C TYR A 87 23.73 3.59 21.52
N ALA A 88 23.22 2.92 22.55
CA ALA A 88 23.95 1.93 23.33
C ALA A 88 25.31 2.46 23.84
N ASN A 89 25.32 3.66 24.44
CA ASN A 89 26.52 4.36 24.92
C ASN A 89 27.62 4.53 23.83
N GLY A 90 27.21 4.88 22.61
CA GLY A 90 28.11 5.10 21.49
C GLY A 90 28.57 3.85 20.73
N ARG A 91 28.08 2.66 21.11
CA ARG A 91 28.46 1.41 20.44
C ARG A 91 27.70 1.17 19.13
N GLY A 92 26.54 1.79 18.98
CA GLY A 92 25.73 1.71 17.76
C GLY A 92 25.53 3.08 17.15
N VAL A 93 25.24 3.12 15.86
CA VAL A 93 24.83 4.31 15.12
C VAL A 93 23.42 4.13 14.60
N PHE A 94 22.63 5.19 14.59
CA PHE A 94 21.34 5.20 13.93
C PHE A 94 21.30 6.31 12.89
N THR A 95 20.46 6.10 11.88
CA THR A 95 20.06 7.13 10.93
C THR A 95 18.60 7.48 11.15
N PHE A 96 18.29 8.74 10.94
CA PHE A 96 16.95 9.28 10.99
C PHE A 96 16.65 9.93 9.63
N LYS A 97 15.49 9.63 9.08
CA LYS A 97 15.04 10.13 7.80
C LYS A 97 13.59 10.54 7.90
N ASP A 98 13.33 11.79 7.54
CA ASP A 98 11.98 12.26 7.23
C ASP A 98 11.55 11.63 5.91
N CYS A 99 10.43 10.92 5.91
CA CYS A 99 9.87 10.25 4.75
C CYS A 99 8.62 10.98 4.30
N GLU A 100 8.41 11.02 2.99
CA GLU A 100 7.16 11.57 2.46
C GLU A 100 5.98 10.68 2.87
N GLU A 101 4.88 11.33 3.23
CA GLU A 101 3.61 10.65 3.52
C GLU A 101 3.19 9.81 2.29
N PRO A 102 2.92 8.51 2.46
CA PRO A 102 2.39 7.70 1.38
C PRO A 102 1.10 8.33 0.83
N GLN A 103 1.06 8.59 -0.46
CA GLN A 103 -0.14 9.10 -1.09
C GLN A 103 -1.21 8.00 -1.15
N GLU A 104 -2.31 8.19 -0.45
CA GLU A 104 -3.46 7.28 -0.48
C GLU A 104 -4.30 7.53 -1.74
N TRP A 105 -3.85 6.96 -2.86
CA TRP A 105 -4.54 7.10 -4.15
C TRP A 105 -5.62 6.05 -4.39
N ALA A 106 -5.42 4.84 -3.88
CA ALA A 106 -6.41 3.78 -4.02
C ALA A 106 -7.59 4.04 -3.06
N PRO A 107 -8.82 4.27 -3.58
CA PRO A 107 -9.97 4.50 -2.71
C PRO A 107 -10.35 3.24 -1.94
N GLU A 108 -10.95 3.40 -0.78
CA GLU A 108 -11.50 2.29 0.02
C GLU A 108 -12.62 1.56 -0.73
N SER A 109 -13.41 2.29 -1.52
CA SER A 109 -14.53 1.76 -2.30
C SER A 109 -14.70 2.49 -3.62
N LEU A 110 -15.22 1.77 -4.62
CA LEU A 110 -15.64 2.35 -5.88
C LEU A 110 -17.12 2.77 -5.92
N VAL A 111 -17.89 2.56 -4.87
CA VAL A 111 -19.32 2.92 -4.83
C VAL A 111 -19.50 4.42 -5.12
N GLY A 112 -20.39 4.73 -6.06
CA GLY A 112 -20.64 6.09 -6.54
C GLY A 112 -19.61 6.64 -7.53
N LYS A 113 -18.54 5.91 -7.80
CA LYS A 113 -17.48 6.32 -8.74
C LYS A 113 -17.71 5.76 -10.13
N THR A 114 -17.07 6.41 -11.09
CA THR A 114 -17.02 5.95 -12.49
C THR A 114 -15.58 5.64 -12.86
N ILE A 115 -15.31 4.47 -13.42
CA ILE A 115 -13.98 4.08 -13.89
C ILE A 115 -14.00 3.79 -15.39
N GLU A 116 -13.07 4.38 -16.11
CA GLU A 116 -12.78 4.04 -17.52
C GLU A 116 -11.61 3.05 -17.56
N ILE A 117 -11.87 1.83 -17.96
CA ILE A 117 -10.88 0.74 -17.91
C ILE A 117 -11.17 -0.29 -18.99
N ALA A 118 -10.12 -0.87 -19.59
CA ALA A 118 -10.24 -1.96 -20.57
C ALA A 118 -11.18 -1.64 -21.77
N GLY A 119 -11.33 -0.37 -22.12
CA GLY A 119 -12.17 0.10 -23.24
C GLY A 119 -13.67 0.22 -22.91
N VAL A 120 -14.03 0.12 -21.64
CA VAL A 120 -15.39 0.34 -21.13
C VAL A 120 -15.43 1.41 -20.06
N THR A 121 -16.58 2.02 -19.87
CA THR A 121 -16.91 2.91 -18.75
C THR A 121 -17.80 2.15 -17.79
N VAL A 122 -17.36 2.00 -16.55
CA VAL A 122 -18.07 1.30 -15.47
C VAL A 122 -18.51 2.33 -14.44
N LYS A 123 -19.82 2.46 -14.24
CA LYS A 123 -20.39 3.27 -13.15
C LYS A 123 -20.79 2.34 -12.01
N CYS A 124 -20.10 2.43 -10.88
CA CYS A 124 -20.32 1.60 -9.70
C CYS A 124 -21.48 2.17 -8.88
N THR A 125 -22.61 1.47 -8.83
CA THR A 125 -23.86 1.93 -8.18
C THR A 125 -24.07 1.35 -6.79
N GLY A 126 -23.30 0.35 -6.40
CA GLY A 126 -23.30 -0.30 -5.10
C GLY A 126 -22.06 -1.15 -4.94
N GLU A 127 -21.88 -1.86 -3.83
CA GLU A 127 -20.68 -2.65 -3.53
C GLU A 127 -20.30 -3.70 -4.59
N ARG A 128 -21.29 -4.24 -5.28
CA ARG A 128 -21.12 -5.27 -6.33
C ARG A 128 -21.89 -4.97 -7.61
N SER A 129 -22.69 -3.90 -7.62
CA SER A 129 -23.53 -3.54 -8.75
C SER A 129 -22.94 -2.39 -9.54
N CYS A 130 -22.99 -2.51 -10.85
CA CYS A 130 -22.53 -1.48 -11.76
C CYS A 130 -23.34 -1.45 -13.04
N THR A 131 -23.17 -0.40 -13.80
CA THR A 131 -23.56 -0.33 -15.21
C THR A 131 -22.30 -0.20 -16.06
N VAL A 132 -22.29 -0.82 -17.23
CA VAL A 132 -21.18 -0.78 -18.18
C VAL A 132 -21.65 -0.19 -19.49
N SER A 133 -20.81 0.65 -20.09
CA SER A 133 -21.03 1.24 -21.41
C SER A 133 -19.70 1.36 -22.16
N SER A 134 -19.75 1.54 -23.48
CA SER A 134 -18.57 1.83 -24.29
C SER A 134 -18.93 2.85 -25.37
N SER A 135 -18.07 3.84 -25.58
CA SER A 135 -18.23 4.81 -26.67
C SER A 135 -17.79 4.25 -28.03
N ARG A 136 -17.07 3.12 -28.05
CA ARG A 136 -16.48 2.57 -29.28
C ARG A 136 -17.37 1.56 -30.02
N LEU A 137 -18.38 1.02 -29.36
CA LEU A 137 -19.18 -0.08 -29.89
C LEU A 137 -20.67 0.17 -29.62
N SER A 138 -21.51 -0.03 -30.62
CA SER A 138 -22.99 0.00 -30.52
C SER A 138 -23.55 -1.21 -29.76
N PHE A 139 -22.76 -1.81 -28.86
CA PHE A 139 -23.23 -2.96 -28.08
C PHE A 139 -24.07 -2.50 -26.90
N LYS A 140 -25.08 -3.31 -26.58
CA LYS A 140 -25.81 -3.24 -25.33
C LYS A 140 -25.08 -4.07 -24.28
N TYR A 141 -25.12 -3.63 -23.05
CA TYR A 141 -24.50 -4.28 -21.90
C TYR A 141 -25.57 -4.71 -20.90
N TRP A 142 -25.48 -5.95 -20.41
CA TRP A 142 -26.41 -6.50 -19.43
C TRP A 142 -25.66 -7.24 -18.33
N SER A 143 -26.35 -7.51 -17.21
CA SER A 143 -25.82 -8.33 -16.11
C SER A 143 -24.42 -7.92 -15.68
N CYS A 144 -24.27 -6.65 -15.30
CA CYS A 144 -22.99 -6.12 -14.86
C CYS A 144 -22.82 -6.31 -13.36
N SER A 145 -21.66 -6.77 -12.95
CA SER A 145 -21.24 -6.82 -11.56
C SER A 145 -19.73 -6.62 -11.45
N TYR A 146 -19.27 -6.18 -10.28
CA TYR A 146 -17.86 -6.07 -10.00
C TYR A 146 -17.55 -6.45 -8.55
N SER A 147 -16.29 -6.76 -8.27
CA SER A 147 -15.72 -6.76 -6.94
C SER A 147 -14.49 -5.87 -6.92
N TYR A 148 -14.25 -5.23 -5.80
CA TYR A 148 -13.09 -4.36 -5.59
C TYR A 148 -12.52 -4.62 -4.20
N SER A 149 -11.21 -4.72 -4.12
CA SER A 149 -10.48 -4.87 -2.86
C SER A 149 -9.21 -4.03 -2.91
N ARG A 150 -9.12 -3.05 -2.00
CA ARG A 150 -7.89 -2.28 -1.81
C ARG A 150 -6.82 -3.19 -1.19
N ASN A 151 -5.63 -3.22 -1.78
CA ASN A 151 -4.49 -4.01 -1.32
C ASN A 151 -3.47 -3.14 -0.56
N SER A 152 -3.34 -1.86 -0.94
CA SER A 152 -2.46 -0.87 -0.32
C SER A 152 -2.92 0.54 -0.67
N ASP A 153 -2.20 1.56 -0.20
CA ASP A 153 -2.47 2.97 -0.47
C ASP A 153 -2.47 3.32 -1.97
N SER A 154 -1.79 2.54 -2.79
CA SER A 154 -1.68 2.79 -4.24
C SER A 154 -2.05 1.60 -5.10
N SER A 155 -2.60 0.52 -4.53
CA SER A 155 -2.94 -0.69 -5.30
C SER A 155 -4.26 -1.32 -4.87
N ALA A 156 -4.95 -1.92 -5.83
CA ALA A 156 -6.18 -2.65 -5.60
C ALA A 156 -6.33 -3.81 -6.58
N TYR A 157 -7.23 -4.73 -6.26
CA TYR A 157 -7.70 -5.78 -7.16
C TYR A 157 -9.14 -5.49 -7.56
N MET A 158 -9.47 -5.68 -8.84
CA MET A 158 -10.81 -5.54 -9.38
C MET A 158 -11.15 -6.74 -10.27
N GLU A 159 -12.33 -7.29 -10.07
CA GLU A 159 -12.95 -8.24 -10.99
C GLU A 159 -14.20 -7.59 -11.58
N LEU A 160 -14.34 -7.62 -12.90
CA LEU A 160 -15.47 -7.04 -13.63
C LEU A 160 -16.12 -8.11 -14.50
N ASN A 161 -17.41 -8.35 -14.27
CA ASN A 161 -18.23 -9.31 -15.01
C ASN A 161 -19.33 -8.56 -15.74
N TYR A 162 -19.48 -8.79 -17.04
CA TYR A 162 -20.56 -8.23 -17.83
C TYR A 162 -20.87 -9.07 -19.06
N THR A 163 -22.10 -8.92 -19.55
CA THR A 163 -22.54 -9.49 -20.83
C THR A 163 -22.78 -8.37 -21.84
N TYR A 164 -22.31 -8.54 -23.05
CA TYR A 164 -22.49 -7.56 -24.13
C TYR A 164 -22.86 -8.24 -25.44
N GLY A 165 -23.54 -7.51 -26.33
CA GLY A 165 -23.95 -8.01 -27.65
C GLY A 165 -24.86 -7.01 -28.36
N TYR A 166 -25.34 -7.38 -29.55
CA TYR A 166 -26.31 -6.58 -30.30
C TYR A 166 -27.72 -6.79 -29.77
N ASP A 167 -28.04 -8.03 -29.38
CA ASP A 167 -29.31 -8.36 -28.72
C ASP A 167 -29.07 -9.39 -27.58
N SER A 168 -30.13 -9.67 -26.81
CA SER A 168 -30.04 -10.57 -25.65
C SER A 168 -29.80 -12.05 -25.98
N ARG A 169 -29.91 -12.46 -27.23
CA ARG A 169 -29.71 -13.85 -27.66
C ARG A 169 -28.25 -14.12 -27.99
N ASP A 170 -27.52 -13.11 -28.42
CA ASP A 170 -26.12 -13.20 -28.85
C ASP A 170 -25.15 -12.65 -27.80
N GLY A 171 -25.57 -12.60 -26.55
CA GLY A 171 -24.78 -12.03 -25.45
C GLY A 171 -23.50 -12.81 -25.14
N VAL A 172 -22.36 -12.15 -25.24
CA VAL A 172 -21.05 -12.67 -24.86
C VAL A 172 -20.73 -12.26 -23.43
N ARG A 173 -20.50 -13.24 -22.57
CA ARG A 173 -20.07 -13.00 -21.19
C ARG A 173 -18.57 -12.71 -21.16
N ARG A 174 -18.21 -11.62 -20.51
CA ARG A 174 -16.82 -11.23 -20.24
C ARG A 174 -16.56 -11.17 -18.75
N GLU A 175 -15.40 -11.66 -18.37
CA GLU A 175 -14.85 -11.62 -17.02
C GLU A 175 -13.43 -11.12 -17.13
N ASP A 176 -13.15 -9.96 -16.53
CA ASP A 176 -11.84 -9.34 -16.49
C ASP A 176 -11.37 -9.27 -15.02
N ARG A 177 -10.20 -9.84 -14.71
CA ARG A 177 -9.55 -9.82 -13.40
C ARG A 177 -8.30 -8.95 -13.49
N MET A 178 -8.24 -7.89 -12.71
CA MET A 178 -7.26 -6.83 -12.87
C MET A 178 -6.60 -6.46 -11.55
N ASN A 179 -5.28 -6.30 -11.58
CA ASN A 179 -4.54 -5.60 -10.56
C ASN A 179 -4.41 -4.14 -11.00
N LEU A 180 -4.85 -3.23 -10.15
CA LEU A 180 -4.81 -1.79 -10.36
C LEU A 180 -3.63 -1.21 -9.60
N SER A 181 -2.84 -0.36 -10.27
CA SER A 181 -1.75 0.42 -9.68
C SER A 181 -2.08 1.89 -9.88
N PHE A 182 -2.44 2.59 -8.83
CA PHE A 182 -2.78 4.01 -8.86
C PHE A 182 -1.50 4.86 -8.95
N THR A 183 -1.50 5.82 -9.83
CA THR A 183 -0.45 6.83 -10.00
C THR A 183 -0.93 8.22 -9.58
N SER A 184 -2.22 8.37 -9.28
CA SER A 184 -2.88 9.51 -8.68
C SER A 184 -4.23 9.08 -8.11
N ALA A 185 -4.93 9.94 -7.38
CA ALA A 185 -6.28 9.69 -6.88
C ALA A 185 -7.32 9.43 -8.01
N SER A 186 -7.03 9.84 -9.24
CA SER A 186 -7.97 9.75 -10.38
C SER A 186 -7.45 8.92 -11.56
N SER A 187 -6.29 8.30 -11.47
CA SER A 187 -5.72 7.52 -12.59
C SER A 187 -4.68 6.50 -12.15
N GLY A 188 -4.42 5.56 -13.05
CA GLY A 188 -3.39 4.54 -12.84
C GLY A 188 -3.27 3.59 -14.02
N ASN A 189 -2.57 2.50 -13.78
CA ASN A 189 -2.36 1.43 -14.75
C ASN A 189 -2.98 0.13 -14.23
N TYR A 190 -3.35 -0.75 -15.14
CA TYR A 190 -3.82 -2.09 -14.80
C TYR A 190 -3.10 -3.16 -15.59
N THR A 191 -2.99 -4.33 -14.97
CA THR A 191 -2.59 -5.59 -15.61
C THR A 191 -3.51 -6.69 -15.15
N GLY A 192 -3.82 -7.64 -16.02
CA GLY A 192 -4.74 -8.70 -15.63
C GLY A 192 -4.98 -9.74 -16.68
N ARG A 193 -6.04 -10.51 -16.46
CA ARG A 193 -6.50 -11.55 -17.36
C ARG A 193 -7.96 -11.36 -17.70
N SER A 194 -8.33 -11.76 -18.91
CA SER A 194 -9.70 -11.81 -19.42
C SER A 194 -10.05 -13.24 -19.83
N ASN A 195 -11.32 -13.61 -19.72
CA ASN A 195 -11.82 -14.84 -20.33
C ASN A 195 -11.96 -14.74 -21.86
N ASN A 196 -11.61 -13.60 -22.45
CA ASN A 196 -11.54 -13.45 -23.90
C ASN A 196 -10.37 -14.27 -24.46
N GLN A 197 -10.68 -15.35 -25.17
CA GLN A 197 -9.67 -16.24 -25.74
C GLN A 197 -8.72 -15.57 -26.76
N PHE A 198 -9.11 -14.46 -27.37
CA PHE A 198 -8.28 -13.71 -28.33
C PHE A 198 -7.36 -12.69 -27.62
N MET A 199 -7.71 -12.30 -26.40
CA MET A 199 -6.94 -11.34 -25.59
C MET A 199 -6.91 -11.77 -24.12
N PRO A 200 -6.27 -12.89 -23.77
CA PRO A 200 -6.30 -13.44 -22.42
C PRO A 200 -5.54 -12.59 -21.41
N ASN A 201 -4.54 -11.81 -21.86
CA ASN A 201 -3.80 -10.87 -21.03
C ASN A 201 -4.22 -9.45 -21.38
N ILE A 202 -4.61 -8.69 -20.36
CA ILE A 202 -5.04 -7.30 -20.50
C ILE A 202 -4.10 -6.39 -19.70
N LYS A 203 -3.77 -5.25 -20.29
CA LYS A 203 -2.99 -4.19 -19.65
C LYS A 203 -3.34 -2.84 -20.27
N GLY A 204 -3.19 -1.78 -19.50
CA GLY A 204 -3.46 -0.42 -19.97
C GLY A 204 -3.50 0.56 -18.82
N SER A 205 -4.04 1.74 -19.09
CA SER A 205 -4.32 2.77 -18.11
C SER A 205 -5.82 2.85 -17.81
N PHE A 206 -6.15 3.36 -16.63
CA PHE A 206 -7.52 3.66 -16.23
C PHE A 206 -7.63 5.11 -15.74
N LYS A 207 -8.86 5.62 -15.76
CA LYS A 207 -9.25 6.89 -15.13
C LYS A 207 -10.40 6.65 -14.17
N LEU A 208 -10.39 7.36 -13.05
CA LEU A 208 -11.41 7.33 -12.00
C LEU A 208 -12.01 8.72 -11.83
N TYR A 209 -13.35 8.79 -11.76
CA TYR A 209 -14.12 10.03 -11.61
C TYR A 209 -15.06 9.95 -10.41
#